data_0fc697e2f1f640f2bd47cf3ee2659b69
#
_entry.id   0fc697e2f1f640f2bd47cf3ee2659b69
#
_cell.length_a   1.000
_cell.length_b   1.000
_cell.length_c   1.000
_cell.angle_alpha   90.00
_cell.angle_beta   90.00
_cell.angle_gamma   90.00
#
_symmetry.space_group_name_H-M   'P 1'
#
loop_
_entity.id
_entity.type
_entity.pdbx_description
1 polymer ?
#
loop_
_entity_poly.entity_id
_entity_poly.type
_entity_poly.pdbx_seq_one_letter_code
_entity_poly.pdbx_strand_id
1 'polypeptide(L)'
;MEQIWYLYILRCKDNTLYTGITTDVEKRLEAHRSGKGAKYTRGRTPLELVYRETCGTHSQALKREVEIKKLTRQEKQNLIGKTEEKPT
;
A
#
# COMPACT_ATOMS: atom_id res chain seq x y z
N MET A 1 -24.06 -3.90 5.11
CA MET A 1 -22.83 -4.66 5.38
C MET A 1 -21.64 -3.73 5.32
N GLU A 2 -20.77 -3.85 6.30
CA GLU A 2 -19.58 -3.03 6.33
C GLU A 2 -18.54 -3.63 5.41
N GLN A 3 -17.84 -2.73 4.71
CA GLN A 3 -16.75 -3.15 3.86
C GLN A 3 -15.49 -3.31 4.70
N ILE A 4 -14.65 -4.25 4.30
CA ILE A 4 -13.34 -4.45 4.92
C ILE A 4 -12.33 -3.56 4.19
N TRP A 5 -11.57 -2.81 4.96
CA TRP A 5 -10.53 -1.93 4.42
C TRP A 5 -9.17 -2.58 4.54
N TYR A 6 -8.32 -2.29 3.57
CA TYR A 6 -6.96 -2.82 3.49
C TYR A 6 -5.97 -1.68 3.40
N LEU A 7 -4.79 -1.90 3.93
CA LEU A 7 -3.65 -1.02 3.71
C LEU A 7 -2.75 -1.69 2.69
N TYR A 8 -2.16 -0.91 1.81
CA TYR A 8 -1.25 -1.44 0.80
C TYR A 8 -0.07 -0.51 0.62
N ILE A 9 1.06 -1.07 0.17
CA ILE A 9 2.25 -0.29 -0.16
C ILE A 9 2.66 -0.66 -1.57
N LEU A 10 2.90 0.36 -2.38
CA LEU A 10 3.37 0.22 -3.76
C LEU A 10 4.82 0.68 -3.84
N ARG A 11 5.62 -0.08 -4.57
CA ARG A 11 6.96 0.38 -4.95
C ARG A 11 6.88 0.96 -6.34
N CYS A 12 7.34 2.19 -6.49
CA CYS A 12 7.28 2.89 -7.77
C CYS A 12 8.55 2.68 -8.58
N LYS A 13 8.52 3.10 -9.84
CA LYS A 13 9.64 2.98 -10.76
C LYS A 13 10.94 3.52 -10.16
N ASP A 14 10.84 4.66 -9.47
CA ASP A 14 12.02 5.31 -8.88
C ASP A 14 12.37 4.74 -7.49
N ASN A 15 11.81 3.59 -7.17
CA ASN A 15 12.06 2.87 -5.91
C ASN A 15 11.51 3.57 -4.67
N THR A 16 10.62 4.55 -4.85
CA THR A 16 9.92 5.15 -3.72
C THR A 16 8.74 4.30 -3.32
N LEU A 17 8.27 4.47 -2.10
CA LEU A 17 7.17 3.69 -1.56
C LEU A 17 5.96 4.58 -1.33
N TYR A 18 4.81 4.13 -1.79
CA TYR A 18 3.53 4.82 -1.59
C TYR A 18 2.61 3.96 -0.73
N THR A 19 2.04 4.55 0.31
CA THR A 19 1.12 3.86 1.22
C THR A 19 -0.28 4.41 1.06
N GLY A 20 -1.27 3.51 0.94
CA GLY A 20 -2.66 3.91 0.83
C GLY A 20 -3.59 2.90 1.46
N ILE A 21 -4.89 3.25 1.47
CA ILE A 21 -5.92 2.34 1.97
C ILE A 21 -7.03 2.24 0.93
N THR A 22 -7.71 1.11 0.92
CA THR A 22 -8.78 0.87 -0.04
C THR A 22 -9.64 -0.31 0.41
N THR A 23 -10.83 -0.42 -0.14
CA THR A 23 -11.68 -1.60 0.06
C THR A 23 -11.44 -2.65 -1.02
N ASP A 24 -10.68 -2.33 -2.07
CA ASP A 24 -10.42 -3.25 -3.17
C ASP A 24 -9.02 -2.98 -3.71
N VAL A 25 -8.06 -3.77 -3.25
CA VAL A 25 -6.65 -3.56 -3.59
C VAL A 25 -6.41 -3.71 -5.09
N GLU A 26 -6.97 -4.73 -5.72
CA GLU A 26 -6.74 -4.97 -7.14
C GLU A 26 -7.27 -3.82 -7.99
N LYS A 27 -8.48 -3.36 -7.68
CA LYS A 27 -9.08 -2.26 -8.42
C LYS A 27 -8.29 -0.97 -8.22
N ARG A 28 -7.85 -0.72 -7.00
CA ARG A 28 -7.07 0.48 -6.71
C ARG A 28 -5.72 0.44 -7.39
N LEU A 29 -5.08 -0.74 -7.42
CA LEU A 29 -3.81 -0.91 -8.10
C LEU A 29 -3.97 -0.62 -9.60
N GLU A 30 -5.05 -1.10 -10.19
CA GLU A 30 -5.31 -0.83 -11.60
C GLU A 30 -5.51 0.66 -11.84
N ALA A 31 -6.21 1.35 -10.94
CA ALA A 31 -6.39 2.79 -11.06
C ALA A 31 -5.04 3.52 -11.02
N HIS A 32 -4.15 3.10 -10.14
CA HIS A 32 -2.82 3.69 -10.06
C HIS A 32 -2.04 3.44 -11.36
N ARG A 33 -2.11 2.22 -11.89
CA ARG A 33 -1.38 1.86 -13.10
C ARG A 33 -1.87 2.63 -14.31
N SER A 34 -3.16 2.93 -14.36
CA SER A 34 -3.74 3.66 -15.49
C SER A 34 -3.61 5.17 -15.33
N GLY A 35 -2.95 5.64 -14.27
CA GLY A 35 -2.76 7.07 -14.04
C GLY A 35 -3.92 7.76 -13.39
N LYS A 36 -4.93 7.02 -12.95
CA LYS A 36 -6.13 7.57 -12.32
C LYS A 36 -6.08 7.49 -10.81
N GLY A 37 -5.00 6.99 -10.25
CA GLY A 37 -4.84 6.87 -8.81
C GLY A 37 -4.33 8.15 -8.20
N ALA A 38 -3.55 8.01 -7.13
CA ALA A 38 -3.01 9.17 -6.44
C ALA A 38 -2.05 9.94 -7.34
N LYS A 39 -2.04 11.25 -7.17
CA LYS A 39 -1.13 12.10 -7.92
C LYS A 39 0.32 11.67 -7.75
N TYR A 40 0.66 11.19 -6.56
CA TYR A 40 2.00 10.73 -6.24
C TYR A 40 2.49 9.62 -7.19
N THR A 41 1.58 8.73 -7.60
CA THR A 41 1.97 7.58 -8.42
C THR A 41 1.96 7.85 -9.91
N ARG A 42 1.47 9.02 -10.33
CA ARG A 42 1.45 9.37 -11.76
C ARG A 42 2.88 9.52 -12.27
N GLY A 43 3.14 8.90 -13.42
CA GLY A 43 4.46 9.00 -14.03
C GLY A 43 5.52 8.18 -13.31
N ARG A 44 5.15 7.41 -12.31
CA ARG A 44 6.10 6.58 -11.57
C ARG A 44 5.91 5.10 -11.86
N THR A 45 5.23 4.79 -12.95
CA THR A 45 5.05 3.40 -13.37
C THR A 45 6.37 2.86 -13.91
N PRO A 46 6.59 1.55 -13.82
CA PRO A 46 5.69 0.54 -13.31
C PRO A 46 5.56 0.59 -11.79
N LEU A 47 4.40 0.15 -11.32
CA LEU A 47 4.09 0.09 -9.90
C LEU A 47 3.99 -1.36 -9.47
N GLU A 48 4.55 -1.67 -8.33
CA GLU A 48 4.56 -3.03 -7.81
C GLU A 48 3.91 -3.04 -6.43
N LEU A 49 2.94 -3.95 -6.23
CA LEU A 49 2.33 -4.14 -4.92
C LEU A 49 3.31 -4.96 -4.09
N VAL A 50 3.88 -4.36 -3.04
CA VAL A 50 4.89 -5.03 -2.23
C VAL A 50 4.41 -5.38 -0.83
N TYR A 51 3.23 -4.88 -0.42
CA TYR A 51 2.70 -5.18 0.91
C TYR A 51 1.22 -4.89 0.94
N ARG A 52 0.47 -5.72 1.68
CA ARG A 52 -0.94 -5.46 1.97
C ARG A 52 -1.29 -6.08 3.30
N GLU A 53 -2.24 -5.48 4.00
CA GLU A 53 -2.75 -6.06 5.23
C GLU A 53 -4.22 -5.70 5.38
N THR A 54 -4.97 -6.56 6.08
CA THR A 54 -6.37 -6.34 6.38
C THR A 54 -6.48 -5.47 7.62
N CYS A 55 -7.23 -4.37 7.53
CA CYS A 55 -7.34 -3.43 8.63
C CYS A 55 -8.71 -3.40 9.30
N GLY A 56 -9.75 -3.83 8.62
CA GLY A 56 -11.10 -3.81 9.17
C GLY A 56 -11.88 -2.60 8.76
N THR A 57 -12.23 -1.73 9.71
CA THR A 57 -13.05 -0.55 9.40
C THR A 57 -12.21 0.54 8.76
N HIS A 58 -12.89 1.50 8.15
CA HIS A 58 -12.22 2.67 7.58
C HIS A 58 -11.38 3.40 8.63
N SER A 59 -11.95 3.55 9.82
CA SER A 59 -11.25 4.23 10.92
C SER A 59 -9.96 3.50 11.30
N GLN A 60 -10.03 2.17 11.38
CA GLN A 60 -8.85 1.37 11.70
C GLN A 60 -7.79 1.49 10.60
N ALA A 61 -8.23 1.50 9.34
CA ALA A 61 -7.30 1.64 8.23
C ALA A 61 -6.62 3.00 8.24
N LEU A 62 -7.37 4.06 8.55
CA LEU A 62 -6.79 5.40 8.62
C LEU A 62 -5.72 5.48 9.71
N LYS A 63 -6.00 4.89 10.86
CA LYS A 63 -5.01 4.87 11.95
C LYS A 63 -3.76 4.12 11.53
N ARG A 64 -3.94 2.99 10.87
CA ARG A 64 -2.80 2.20 10.43
C ARG A 64 -1.99 2.93 9.37
N GLU A 65 -2.67 3.63 8.47
CA GLU A 65 -1.99 4.42 7.45
C GLU A 65 -1.08 5.48 8.08
N VAL A 66 -1.59 6.17 9.10
CA VAL A 66 -0.78 7.17 9.81
C VAL A 66 0.45 6.52 10.44
N GLU A 67 0.26 5.37 11.08
CA GLU A 67 1.37 4.65 11.69
C GLU A 67 2.45 4.28 10.67
N ILE A 68 2.02 3.72 9.54
CA ILE A 68 2.96 3.27 8.52
C ILE A 68 3.68 4.45 7.89
N LYS A 69 2.98 5.55 7.65
CA LYS A 69 3.59 6.72 7.02
C LYS A 69 4.63 7.38 7.92
N LYS A 70 4.57 7.14 9.23
CA LYS A 70 5.56 7.66 10.16
C LYS A 70 6.82 6.81 10.24
N LEU A 71 6.78 5.62 9.68
CA LEU A 71 7.95 4.74 9.70
C LEU A 71 9.04 5.30 8.80
N THR A 72 10.29 5.04 9.18
CA THR A 72 11.41 5.35 8.31
C THR A 72 11.38 4.41 7.12
N ARG A 73 12.16 4.73 6.10
CA ARG A 73 12.24 3.85 4.94
C ARG A 73 12.73 2.46 5.34
N GLN A 74 13.72 2.40 6.23
CA GLN A 74 14.24 1.11 6.69
C GLN A 74 13.17 0.30 7.40
N GLU A 75 12.38 0.95 8.23
CA GLU A 75 11.31 0.27 8.94
C GLU A 75 10.24 -0.25 7.97
N LYS A 76 9.92 0.53 6.94
CA LYS A 76 8.98 0.07 5.91
C LYS A 76 9.54 -1.13 5.17
N GLN A 77 10.82 -1.11 4.83
CA GLN A 77 11.45 -2.23 4.15
C GLN A 77 11.41 -3.48 5.01
N ASN A 78 11.62 -3.33 6.33
CA ASN A 78 11.54 -4.47 7.22
C ASN A 78 10.13 -5.06 7.25
N LEU A 79 9.12 -4.20 7.26
CA LEU A 79 7.73 -4.64 7.24
C LEU A 79 7.41 -5.41 5.96
N ILE A 80 7.86 -4.90 4.83
CA ILE A 80 7.68 -5.56 3.53
C ILE A 80 8.39 -6.89 3.52
N GLY A 81 9.61 -6.93 4.02
CA GLY A 81 10.41 -8.14 4.07
C GLY A 81 9.76 -9.25 4.85
N LYS A 82 9.12 -8.92 5.97
CA LYS A 82 8.42 -9.92 6.77
C LYS A 82 7.33 -10.61 5.96
N THR A 83 6.63 -9.83 5.12
CA THR A 83 5.57 -10.39 4.31
C THR A 83 6.12 -11.25 3.19
N GLU A 84 7.26 -10.85 2.64
CA GLU A 84 7.88 -11.56 1.53
C GLU A 84 8.61 -12.82 1.99
N GLU A 85 9.02 -12.86 3.23
CA GLU A 85 9.68 -14.03 3.79
C GLU A 85 8.65 -15.09 4.08
N LYS A 86 8.26 -15.79 3.07
CA LYS A 86 7.27 -16.82 3.26
C LYS A 86 7.92 -18.07 3.78
N PRO A 87 7.31 -18.67 4.77
CA PRO A 87 7.72 -20.02 5.12
C PRO A 87 7.41 -20.89 3.92
N THR A 88 8.34 -21.59 3.51
CA THR A 88 8.14 -22.50 2.39
C THR A 88 7.53 -23.79 2.88
#